data_3e53b01518dfbee6430d569bf10168f6
#
_entry.id   3e53b01518dfbee6430d569bf10168f6
#
_cell.length_a   1.000
_cell.length_b   1.000
_cell.length_c   1.000
_cell.angle_alpha   90.00
_cell.angle_beta   90.00
_cell.angle_gamma   90.00
#
_symmetry.space_group_name_H-M   'P 1'
#
loop_
_entity.id
_entity.type
_entity.pdbx_description
1 polymer ?
#
loop_
_entity_poly.entity_id
_entity_poly.type
_entity_poly.pdbx_seq_one_letter_code
_entity_poly.pdbx_strand_id
1 'polypeptide(L)'
;MLLVALLVICLALAVTAFLLLDRGAATGAAPSASPDAAGAATGAAPSPTPSAAPAEARFTIGYAGDVLTHMPVMDDTAGGGGDIEPLIAAARPWSEGVDLALCGMEVPVAPDGVPSGYPVFGSTTAVVDALSRSGWDGCATASNHSWDQGFDGVVATADALRADSMGYSGTNRTQAEAAAPYQLYELTRGGMTVTVAQLSTTYGLNGFSADPDWAVNLNDVAWVEAQARAAREAGADVVVLHTQLGEEYSPDPVPEQTEFAREIAQTGQIDVLFGAHPHVPETNELLPGGPGGRGMWVSYSAGNFISNQSEELGTVLVSVGLFVWVDVVVTQDADGTRSAGVEALHWHPFTVDLGGGHRLVDLAAAQQGRAPEGATLSAEEIDRRWRAVTDVVNAQTLADDPPAPSGDAPVARPRG
;
A
#
# COMPACT_ATOMS: atom_id res chain seq x y z
N MET A 1 29.48 -14.21 38.24
CA MET A 1 29.31 -13.23 39.33
C MET A 1 30.22 -12.00 39.19
N LEU A 2 31.23 -11.96 38.35
CA LEU A 2 32.12 -10.78 38.20
C LEU A 2 31.59 -9.72 37.20
N LEU A 3 30.73 -10.10 36.25
CA LEU A 3 30.18 -9.16 35.25
C LEU A 3 29.01 -8.27 35.76
N VAL A 4 28.31 -8.71 36.80
CA VAL A 4 27.20 -7.95 37.39
C VAL A 4 27.70 -6.86 38.35
N ALA A 5 28.88 -7.03 38.94
CA ALA A 5 29.46 -6.04 39.84
C ALA A 5 30.06 -4.82 39.13
N LEU A 6 30.46 -4.94 37.85
CA LEU A 6 30.98 -3.80 37.07
C LEU A 6 29.89 -2.87 36.56
N LEU A 7 28.66 -3.37 36.31
CA LEU A 7 27.54 -2.55 35.79
C LEU A 7 26.95 -1.63 36.87
N VAL A 8 27.02 -2.02 38.15
CA VAL A 8 26.48 -1.24 39.28
C VAL A 8 27.40 -0.07 39.63
N ILE A 9 28.73 -0.20 39.43
CA ILE A 9 29.71 0.85 39.73
C ILE A 9 29.67 1.96 38.66
N CYS A 10 29.38 1.68 37.41
CA CYS A 10 29.25 2.69 36.36
C CYS A 10 27.97 3.55 36.48
N LEU A 11 26.89 3.02 37.04
CA LEU A 11 25.65 3.79 37.26
C LEU A 11 25.74 4.76 38.46
N ALA A 12 26.57 4.46 39.46
CA ALA A 12 26.74 5.30 40.66
C ALA A 12 27.60 6.56 40.40
N LEU A 13 28.49 6.54 39.41
CA LEU A 13 29.35 7.67 39.05
C LEU A 13 28.69 8.68 38.12
N ALA A 14 27.62 8.32 37.40
CA ALA A 14 26.87 9.24 36.49
C ALA A 14 25.86 10.12 37.26
N VAL A 15 25.39 9.70 38.44
CA VAL A 15 24.39 10.47 39.21
C VAL A 15 25.08 11.53 40.10
N THR A 16 26.35 11.41 40.43
CA THR A 16 27.10 12.36 41.29
C THR A 16 27.62 13.58 40.50
N ALA A 17 27.71 13.50 39.18
CA ALA A 17 28.18 14.63 38.35
C ALA A 17 27.07 15.65 38.02
N PHE A 18 25.78 15.34 38.22
CA PHE A 18 24.66 16.24 37.88
C PHE A 18 24.18 17.14 39.02
N LEU A 19 24.72 16.97 40.25
CA LEU A 19 24.28 17.70 41.45
C LEU A 19 25.24 18.81 41.95
N LEU A 20 26.30 19.13 41.23
CA LEU A 20 27.31 20.10 41.67
C LEU A 20 27.43 21.41 40.83
N LEU A 21 26.50 21.70 39.93
CA LEU A 21 26.54 22.84 39.00
C LEU A 21 25.47 23.92 39.24
N ASP A 22 24.78 23.91 40.37
CA ASP A 22 23.80 24.97 40.67
C ASP A 22 23.99 25.55 42.07
N ARG A 23 24.97 26.43 42.23
CA ARG A 23 25.04 27.44 43.34
C ARG A 23 26.05 28.52 43.05
N GLY A 24 25.57 29.71 42.69
CA GLY A 24 26.37 30.93 42.63
C GLY A 24 25.48 32.14 42.46
N ALA A 25 24.78 32.49 43.52
CA ALA A 25 24.00 33.75 43.58
C ALA A 25 24.75 34.78 44.39
N ALA A 26 24.41 35.99 44.04
CA ALA A 26 24.24 37.12 44.95
C ALA A 26 25.23 38.30 44.91
N THR A 27 24.61 39.39 44.68
CA THR A 27 24.52 40.69 45.39
C THR A 27 25.47 41.80 44.99
N GLY A 28 24.87 42.96 44.70
CA GLY A 28 25.57 44.25 44.61
C GLY A 28 24.64 45.39 44.17
N ALA A 29 24.38 46.26 45.11
CA ALA A 29 23.41 47.33 45.14
C ALA A 29 23.63 48.49 44.12
N ALA A 30 22.52 49.18 43.87
CA ALA A 30 22.45 50.44 43.12
C ALA A 30 23.17 51.64 43.85
N PRO A 31 23.46 52.72 43.15
CA PRO A 31 22.66 53.95 43.42
C PRO A 31 22.25 54.77 42.19
N SER A 32 21.24 55.58 42.46
CA SER A 32 20.49 56.51 41.65
C SER A 32 21.29 57.68 41.07
N ALA A 33 20.92 58.15 39.88
CA ALA A 33 20.75 59.58 39.52
C ALA A 33 20.12 59.70 38.13
N SER A 34 19.00 60.39 38.01
CA SER A 34 18.47 61.10 36.82
C SER A 34 18.88 62.58 36.90
N PRO A 35 18.62 63.49 35.93
CA PRO A 35 18.01 63.33 34.60
C PRO A 35 18.80 64.04 33.48
N ASP A 36 18.49 63.77 32.19
CA ASP A 36 18.12 64.84 31.25
C ASP A 36 17.71 64.29 29.88
N ALA A 37 16.78 65.06 29.32
CA ALA A 37 16.03 64.69 28.11
C ALA A 37 16.82 64.92 26.82
N ALA A 38 16.73 64.01 25.87
CA ALA A 38 16.79 64.30 24.43
C ALA A 38 16.06 63.24 23.66
N GLY A 39 15.04 63.63 22.90
CA GLY A 39 14.20 62.75 22.10
C GLY A 39 14.98 61.97 21.03
N ALA A 40 14.81 60.67 21.05
CA ALA A 40 15.15 59.82 19.95
C ALA A 40 13.87 59.01 19.57
N ALA A 41 13.46 59.19 18.35
CA ALA A 41 12.35 58.43 17.76
C ALA A 41 12.66 56.92 17.86
N THR A 42 11.90 56.21 18.70
CA THR A 42 11.91 54.77 18.74
C THR A 42 11.24 54.26 17.46
N GLY A 43 12.05 53.89 16.46
CA GLY A 43 11.60 53.03 15.41
C GLY A 43 11.17 51.71 16.03
N ALA A 44 9.87 51.43 16.03
CA ALA A 44 9.35 50.12 16.40
C ALA A 44 10.00 49.09 15.50
N ALA A 45 10.71 48.13 16.11
CA ALA A 45 11.16 46.94 15.38
C ALA A 45 9.94 46.30 14.70
N PRO A 46 10.04 45.87 13.43
CA PRO A 46 8.94 45.20 12.80
C PRO A 46 8.58 43.96 13.64
N SER A 47 7.31 43.84 14.01
CA SER A 47 6.80 42.64 14.64
C SER A 47 7.13 41.47 13.72
N PRO A 48 7.60 40.31 14.23
CA PRO A 48 7.83 39.15 13.37
C PRO A 48 6.52 38.86 12.66
N THR A 49 6.56 38.83 11.33
CA THR A 49 5.46 38.35 10.52
C THR A 49 5.16 36.93 11.00
N PRO A 50 3.90 36.58 11.32
CA PRO A 50 3.59 35.20 11.70
C PRO A 50 4.10 34.28 10.58
N SER A 51 4.94 33.33 10.95
CA SER A 51 5.32 32.25 10.02
C SER A 51 4.03 31.62 9.50
N ALA A 52 3.88 31.51 8.19
CA ALA A 52 2.76 30.80 7.63
C ALA A 52 2.74 29.39 8.24
N ALA A 53 1.56 28.91 8.62
CA ALA A 53 1.43 27.52 9.05
C ALA A 53 1.96 26.60 7.93
N PRO A 54 2.58 25.45 8.28
CA PRO A 54 2.98 24.47 7.28
C PRO A 54 1.80 24.12 6.37
N ALA A 55 2.05 23.98 5.07
CA ALA A 55 1.05 23.45 4.17
C ALA A 55 0.92 21.92 4.42
N GLU A 56 -0.29 21.41 4.35
CA GLU A 56 -0.59 20.00 4.64
C GLU A 56 -1.49 19.43 3.56
N ALA A 57 -1.14 18.25 3.06
CA ALA A 57 -1.94 17.42 2.17
C ALA A 57 -2.28 16.12 2.87
N ARG A 58 -3.58 15.78 2.95
CA ARG A 58 -4.09 14.50 3.46
C ARG A 58 -4.77 13.76 2.34
N PHE A 59 -4.51 12.46 2.24
CA PHE A 59 -5.10 11.59 1.22
C PHE A 59 -4.99 10.13 1.64
N THR A 60 -5.68 9.27 0.90
CA THR A 60 -5.71 7.82 1.15
C THR A 60 -5.15 7.04 -0.03
N ILE A 61 -4.47 5.93 0.26
CA ILE A 61 -4.00 4.96 -0.74
C ILE A 61 -4.61 3.61 -0.41
N GLY A 62 -5.40 3.04 -1.33
CA GLY A 62 -6.04 1.75 -1.18
C GLY A 62 -5.41 0.66 -2.04
N TYR A 63 -5.58 -0.57 -1.58
CA TYR A 63 -5.14 -1.78 -2.27
C TYR A 63 -6.15 -2.90 -2.08
N ALA A 64 -6.44 -3.66 -3.13
CA ALA A 64 -7.04 -4.97 -3.03
C ALA A 64 -6.11 -6.03 -3.64
N GLY A 65 -6.19 -7.24 -3.09
CA GLY A 65 -5.29 -8.35 -3.42
C GLY A 65 -5.44 -8.89 -4.83
N ASP A 66 -5.34 -10.19 -4.96
CA ASP A 66 -5.18 -10.87 -6.24
C ASP A 66 -6.43 -10.79 -7.13
N VAL A 67 -6.29 -10.13 -8.28
CA VAL A 67 -7.24 -10.22 -9.41
C VAL A 67 -6.86 -11.48 -10.20
N LEU A 68 -7.46 -12.59 -9.80
CA LEU A 68 -7.15 -13.93 -10.30
C LEU A 68 -8.33 -14.46 -11.14
N THR A 69 -8.38 -14.06 -12.39
CA THR A 69 -9.48 -14.34 -13.32
C THR A 69 -9.38 -15.76 -13.89
N HIS A 70 -9.66 -16.77 -13.06
CA HIS A 70 -9.82 -18.16 -13.50
C HIS A 70 -10.88 -18.29 -14.60
N MET A 71 -10.81 -19.35 -15.41
CA MET A 71 -11.80 -19.59 -16.47
C MET A 71 -13.25 -19.56 -15.98
N PRO A 72 -13.63 -20.15 -14.82
CA PRO A 72 -15.00 -20.02 -14.32
C PRO A 72 -15.41 -18.57 -14.00
N VAL A 73 -14.48 -17.71 -13.53
CA VAL A 73 -14.75 -16.27 -13.35
C VAL A 73 -15.02 -15.63 -14.71
N MET A 74 -14.19 -15.94 -15.71
CA MET A 74 -14.39 -15.44 -17.09
C MET A 74 -15.71 -15.90 -17.69
N ASP A 75 -16.09 -17.15 -17.48
CA ASP A 75 -17.33 -17.75 -17.98
C ASP A 75 -18.58 -17.07 -17.40
N ASP A 76 -18.51 -16.56 -16.16
CA ASP A 76 -19.60 -15.83 -15.49
C ASP A 76 -19.71 -14.36 -15.95
N THR A 77 -18.75 -13.86 -16.72
CA THR A 77 -18.89 -12.55 -17.36
C THR A 77 -19.79 -12.63 -18.61
N ALA A 78 -20.40 -11.50 -18.97
CA ALA A 78 -21.28 -11.46 -20.13
C ALA A 78 -20.57 -11.96 -21.41
N GLY A 79 -21.01 -13.09 -21.93
CA GLY A 79 -20.44 -13.72 -23.13
C GLY A 79 -19.03 -14.27 -22.96
N GLY A 80 -18.56 -14.48 -21.71
CA GLY A 80 -17.20 -14.96 -21.43
C GLY A 80 -16.09 -13.96 -21.80
N GLY A 81 -16.46 -12.68 -22.01
CA GLY A 81 -15.54 -11.66 -22.54
C GLY A 81 -14.59 -11.03 -21.54
N GLY A 82 -14.77 -11.29 -20.23
CA GLY A 82 -13.89 -10.77 -19.16
C GLY A 82 -14.32 -9.41 -18.58
N ASP A 83 -15.53 -8.91 -18.90
CA ASP A 83 -16.05 -7.73 -18.20
C ASP A 83 -16.49 -8.10 -16.77
N ILE A 84 -15.56 -7.98 -15.85
CA ILE A 84 -15.76 -8.32 -14.43
C ILE A 84 -16.44 -7.19 -13.64
N GLU A 85 -16.72 -6.01 -14.22
CA GLU A 85 -17.32 -4.87 -13.49
C GLU A 85 -18.58 -5.28 -12.70
N PRO A 86 -19.54 -6.04 -13.25
CA PRO A 86 -20.72 -6.47 -12.49
C PRO A 86 -20.38 -7.43 -11.33
N LEU A 87 -19.29 -8.20 -11.46
CA LEU A 87 -18.88 -9.14 -10.43
C LEU A 87 -18.24 -8.44 -9.23
N ILE A 88 -17.50 -7.36 -9.46
CA ILE A 88 -16.75 -6.61 -8.43
C ILE A 88 -17.49 -5.36 -7.94
N ALA A 89 -18.74 -5.15 -8.35
CA ALA A 89 -19.50 -3.92 -8.06
C ALA A 89 -19.61 -3.57 -6.57
N ALA A 90 -19.57 -4.58 -5.67
CA ALA A 90 -19.61 -4.34 -4.22
C ALA A 90 -18.39 -3.57 -3.70
N ALA A 91 -17.23 -3.66 -4.37
CA ALA A 91 -16.02 -2.96 -3.95
C ALA A 91 -15.94 -1.52 -4.50
N ARG A 92 -16.80 -1.14 -5.45
CA ARG A 92 -16.75 0.16 -6.10
C ARG A 92 -16.78 1.36 -5.13
N PRO A 93 -17.61 1.38 -4.06
CA PRO A 93 -17.58 2.48 -3.11
C PRO A 93 -16.22 2.63 -2.39
N TRP A 94 -15.45 1.56 -2.29
CA TRP A 94 -14.14 1.53 -1.65
C TRP A 94 -13.04 1.99 -2.60
N SER A 95 -13.01 1.48 -3.84
CA SER A 95 -12.05 1.91 -4.86
C SER A 95 -12.25 3.39 -5.25
N GLU A 96 -13.51 3.84 -5.40
CA GLU A 96 -13.81 5.26 -5.66
C GLU A 96 -13.69 6.13 -4.40
N GLY A 97 -13.66 5.53 -3.20
CA GLY A 97 -13.59 6.23 -1.93
C GLY A 97 -12.18 6.64 -1.51
N VAL A 98 -11.15 5.93 -1.94
CA VAL A 98 -9.75 6.32 -1.71
C VAL A 98 -9.28 7.32 -2.75
N ASP A 99 -8.20 8.05 -2.44
CA ASP A 99 -7.62 9.05 -3.35
C ASP A 99 -6.70 8.43 -4.42
N LEU A 100 -6.17 7.23 -4.16
CA LEU A 100 -5.39 6.41 -5.09
C LEU A 100 -5.73 4.94 -4.86
N ALA A 101 -6.41 4.29 -5.80
CA ALA A 101 -6.80 2.89 -5.73
C ALA A 101 -5.86 2.01 -6.56
N LEU A 102 -5.22 1.02 -5.93
CA LEU A 102 -4.25 0.11 -6.54
C LEU A 102 -4.72 -1.34 -6.45
N CYS A 103 -4.53 -2.14 -7.51
CA CYS A 103 -4.90 -3.56 -7.55
C CYS A 103 -3.69 -4.49 -7.71
N GLY A 104 -3.84 -5.76 -7.35
CA GLY A 104 -2.91 -6.82 -7.66
C GLY A 104 -3.33 -7.54 -8.96
N MET A 105 -2.77 -7.17 -10.11
CA MET A 105 -3.02 -7.84 -11.38
C MET A 105 -2.17 -9.10 -11.47
N GLU A 106 -2.68 -10.21 -10.92
CA GLU A 106 -1.92 -11.45 -10.85
C GLU A 106 -1.81 -12.15 -12.20
N VAL A 107 -2.88 -12.12 -12.98
CA VAL A 107 -2.97 -12.79 -14.29
C VAL A 107 -2.64 -11.79 -15.41
N PRO A 108 -1.68 -12.09 -16.31
CA PRO A 108 -1.37 -11.23 -17.43
C PRO A 108 -2.49 -11.24 -18.49
N VAL A 109 -2.54 -10.21 -19.32
CA VAL A 109 -3.39 -10.17 -20.51
C VAL A 109 -2.78 -11.09 -21.59
N ALA A 110 -3.62 -11.96 -22.17
CA ALA A 110 -3.24 -12.81 -23.29
C ALA A 110 -3.03 -11.96 -24.56
N PRO A 111 -1.86 -12.04 -25.24
CA PRO A 111 -1.55 -11.19 -26.40
C PRO A 111 -2.49 -11.42 -27.60
N ASP A 112 -3.03 -12.61 -27.72
CA ASP A 112 -3.99 -13.00 -28.76
C ASP A 112 -5.46 -12.73 -28.40
N GLY A 113 -5.69 -12.23 -27.16
CA GLY A 113 -7.03 -11.96 -26.62
C GLY A 113 -7.82 -13.23 -26.25
N VAL A 114 -7.17 -14.41 -26.24
CA VAL A 114 -7.81 -15.68 -25.88
C VAL A 114 -7.48 -16.04 -24.43
N PRO A 115 -8.46 -16.01 -23.52
CA PRO A 115 -8.18 -16.32 -22.12
C PRO A 115 -7.74 -17.77 -21.93
N SER A 116 -6.89 -18.00 -20.94
CA SER A 116 -6.44 -19.33 -20.53
C SER A 116 -6.43 -19.49 -19.02
N GLY A 117 -6.61 -20.71 -18.54
CA GLY A 117 -6.66 -21.05 -17.12
C GLY A 117 -5.42 -21.79 -16.64
N TYR A 118 -5.51 -22.26 -15.38
CA TYR A 118 -4.44 -23.03 -14.74
C TYR A 118 -3.87 -24.13 -15.63
N PRO A 119 -2.54 -24.35 -15.65
CA PRO A 119 -1.53 -23.67 -14.82
C PRO A 119 -0.90 -22.43 -15.46
N VAL A 120 -1.27 -22.07 -16.68
CA VAL A 120 -0.70 -20.95 -17.46
C VAL A 120 -1.85 -20.01 -17.81
N PHE A 121 -1.96 -18.96 -17.01
CA PHE A 121 -3.08 -18.02 -17.10
C PHE A 121 -2.92 -16.97 -18.20
N GLY A 122 -4.07 -16.51 -18.70
CA GLY A 122 -4.17 -15.34 -19.57
C GLY A 122 -5.57 -14.75 -19.45
N SER A 123 -5.67 -13.45 -19.24
CA SER A 123 -6.93 -12.71 -19.21
C SER A 123 -7.16 -11.93 -20.50
N THR A 124 -8.23 -11.14 -20.55
CA THR A 124 -8.52 -10.23 -21.68
C THR A 124 -8.36 -8.77 -21.26
N THR A 125 -8.23 -7.86 -22.20
CA THR A 125 -8.20 -6.41 -21.93
C THR A 125 -9.47 -5.93 -21.24
N ALA A 126 -10.61 -6.62 -21.44
CA ALA A 126 -11.87 -6.27 -20.78
C ALA A 126 -11.81 -6.35 -19.24
N VAL A 127 -10.91 -7.16 -18.69
CA VAL A 127 -10.64 -7.18 -17.24
C VAL A 127 -10.03 -5.83 -16.81
N VAL A 128 -9.07 -5.31 -17.56
CA VAL A 128 -8.43 -4.01 -17.29
C VAL A 128 -9.46 -2.88 -17.46
N ASP A 129 -10.23 -2.88 -18.57
CA ASP A 129 -11.30 -1.92 -18.81
C ASP A 129 -12.31 -1.90 -17.64
N ALA A 130 -12.67 -3.08 -17.10
CA ALA A 130 -13.61 -3.20 -15.99
C ALA A 130 -13.02 -2.64 -14.68
N LEU A 131 -11.75 -2.88 -14.40
CA LEU A 131 -11.03 -2.31 -13.25
C LEU A 131 -11.01 -0.78 -13.35
N SER A 132 -10.62 -0.22 -14.50
CA SER A 132 -10.61 1.24 -14.74
C SER A 132 -11.99 1.86 -14.50
N ARG A 133 -13.06 1.27 -15.07
CA ARG A 133 -14.44 1.75 -14.87
C ARG A 133 -14.94 1.60 -13.43
N SER A 134 -14.31 0.73 -12.65
CA SER A 134 -14.62 0.51 -11.23
C SER A 134 -13.76 1.36 -10.29
N GLY A 135 -13.07 2.40 -10.80
CA GLY A 135 -12.35 3.38 -10.00
C GLY A 135 -10.94 2.99 -9.58
N TRP A 136 -10.31 2.01 -10.29
CA TRP A 136 -8.92 1.67 -10.06
C TRP A 136 -7.99 2.57 -10.88
N ASP A 137 -6.92 3.09 -10.26
CA ASP A 137 -5.96 4.03 -10.86
C ASP A 137 -4.70 3.32 -11.40
N GLY A 138 -4.43 2.13 -10.91
CA GLY A 138 -3.26 1.35 -11.34
C GLY A 138 -3.16 -0.01 -10.68
N CYS A 139 -2.25 -0.85 -11.18
CA CYS A 139 -2.05 -2.19 -10.66
C CYS A 139 -0.57 -2.53 -10.41
N ALA A 140 -0.33 -3.38 -9.41
CA ALA A 140 0.88 -4.16 -9.27
C ALA A 140 0.82 -5.33 -10.27
N THR A 141 1.84 -5.48 -11.11
CA THR A 141 1.89 -6.48 -12.17
C THR A 141 2.97 -7.54 -11.97
N ALA A 142 3.78 -7.44 -10.89
CA ALA A 142 4.71 -8.48 -10.52
C ALA A 142 3.98 -9.54 -9.69
N SER A 143 3.83 -10.74 -10.25
CA SER A 143 3.30 -11.93 -9.60
C SER A 143 4.06 -13.16 -10.08
N ASN A 144 3.85 -14.31 -9.43
CA ASN A 144 4.36 -15.59 -9.89
C ASN A 144 3.81 -15.98 -11.27
N HIS A 145 2.69 -15.38 -11.71
CA HIS A 145 2.06 -15.58 -13.03
C HIS A 145 2.42 -14.51 -14.07
N SER A 146 3.22 -13.50 -13.73
CA SER A 146 3.58 -12.41 -14.68
C SER A 146 4.15 -12.90 -16.00
N TRP A 147 4.77 -14.10 -16.02
CA TRP A 147 5.43 -14.68 -17.20
C TRP A 147 4.60 -15.75 -17.92
N ASP A 148 3.38 -16.02 -17.50
CA ASP A 148 2.54 -17.08 -18.06
C ASP A 148 2.27 -16.91 -19.56
N GLN A 149 2.23 -15.69 -20.04
CA GLN A 149 2.08 -15.33 -21.45
C GLN A 149 3.40 -14.83 -22.08
N GLY A 150 4.53 -15.11 -21.42
CA GLY A 150 5.86 -14.66 -21.87
C GLY A 150 6.00 -13.14 -21.95
N PHE A 151 7.01 -12.68 -22.67
CA PHE A 151 7.25 -11.24 -22.81
C PHE A 151 6.12 -10.51 -23.53
N ASP A 152 5.46 -11.15 -24.50
CA ASP A 152 4.33 -10.55 -25.20
C ASP A 152 3.13 -10.32 -24.24
N GLY A 153 2.95 -11.18 -23.23
CA GLY A 153 1.97 -10.98 -22.17
C GLY A 153 2.30 -9.80 -21.26
N VAL A 154 3.59 -9.63 -20.91
CA VAL A 154 4.06 -8.44 -20.18
C VAL A 154 3.73 -7.17 -20.96
N VAL A 155 4.01 -7.15 -22.26
CA VAL A 155 3.71 -6.01 -23.13
C VAL A 155 2.20 -5.78 -23.22
N ALA A 156 1.41 -6.83 -23.48
CA ALA A 156 -0.05 -6.71 -23.64
C ALA A 156 -0.73 -6.18 -22.37
N THR A 157 -0.30 -6.67 -21.18
CA THR A 157 -0.83 -6.22 -19.89
C THR A 157 -0.54 -4.73 -19.66
N ALA A 158 0.70 -4.32 -19.86
CA ALA A 158 1.10 -2.93 -19.67
C ALA A 158 0.45 -1.99 -20.69
N ASP A 159 0.27 -2.43 -21.93
CA ASP A 159 -0.39 -1.64 -22.97
C ASP A 159 -1.88 -1.48 -22.68
N ALA A 160 -2.56 -2.53 -22.17
CA ALA A 160 -3.96 -2.45 -21.75
C ALA A 160 -4.13 -1.43 -20.61
N LEU A 161 -3.33 -1.52 -19.55
CA LEU A 161 -3.38 -0.58 -18.41
C LEU A 161 -3.17 0.87 -18.87
N ARG A 162 -2.19 1.11 -19.75
CA ARG A 162 -1.95 2.47 -20.30
C ARG A 162 -3.07 2.97 -21.17
N ALA A 163 -3.71 2.10 -21.96
CA ALA A 163 -4.83 2.49 -22.82
C ALA A 163 -5.98 3.07 -22.00
N ASP A 164 -6.19 2.55 -20.79
CA ASP A 164 -7.19 3.01 -19.83
C ASP A 164 -6.68 4.07 -18.85
N SER A 165 -5.51 4.67 -19.14
CA SER A 165 -4.87 5.68 -18.29
C SER A 165 -4.51 5.19 -16.89
N MET A 166 -4.46 3.89 -16.66
CA MET A 166 -4.02 3.27 -15.42
C MET A 166 -2.48 3.18 -15.37
N GLY A 167 -1.92 3.37 -14.18
CA GLY A 167 -0.51 3.13 -13.92
C GLY A 167 -0.23 1.64 -13.69
N TYR A 168 1.06 1.26 -13.76
CA TYR A 168 1.49 -0.09 -13.41
C TYR A 168 2.95 -0.11 -12.94
N SER A 169 3.26 -1.07 -12.08
CA SER A 169 4.63 -1.36 -11.65
C SER A 169 4.78 -2.85 -11.42
N GLY A 170 5.98 -3.39 -11.66
CA GLY A 170 6.29 -4.80 -11.46
C GLY A 170 6.82 -5.49 -12.71
N THR A 171 6.28 -5.12 -13.87
CA THR A 171 6.75 -5.57 -15.18
C THR A 171 7.22 -4.40 -16.03
N ASN A 172 8.12 -4.67 -16.96
CA ASN A 172 8.75 -3.66 -17.81
C ASN A 172 8.75 -4.12 -19.28
N ARG A 173 8.26 -3.25 -20.19
CA ARG A 173 8.23 -3.51 -21.64
C ARG A 173 9.55 -3.15 -22.34
N THR A 174 10.30 -2.25 -21.72
CA THR A 174 11.53 -1.71 -22.28
C THR A 174 12.62 -1.62 -21.21
N GLN A 175 13.86 -1.57 -21.65
CA GLN A 175 14.99 -1.33 -20.77
C GLN A 175 14.93 0.06 -20.09
N ALA A 176 14.27 1.05 -20.71
CA ALA A 176 14.04 2.35 -20.10
C ALA A 176 13.05 2.27 -18.93
N GLU A 177 11.98 1.48 -19.06
CA GLU A 177 11.06 1.19 -17.94
C GLU A 177 11.76 0.43 -16.81
N ALA A 178 12.62 -0.54 -17.14
CA ALA A 178 13.39 -1.28 -16.15
C ALA A 178 14.43 -0.42 -15.42
N ALA A 179 14.91 0.65 -16.05
CA ALA A 179 15.82 1.61 -15.42
C ALA A 179 15.10 2.55 -14.42
N ALA A 180 13.77 2.72 -14.56
CA ALA A 180 12.90 3.45 -13.64
C ALA A 180 11.63 2.62 -13.38
N PRO A 181 11.72 1.50 -12.62
CA PRO A 181 10.68 0.46 -12.58
C PRO A 181 9.49 0.83 -11.69
N TYR A 182 9.43 2.07 -11.22
CA TYR A 182 8.33 2.61 -10.43
C TYR A 182 7.33 3.38 -11.30
N GLN A 183 6.07 3.36 -10.88
CA GLN A 183 5.01 4.22 -11.41
C GLN A 183 4.86 5.43 -10.49
N LEU A 184 4.82 6.63 -11.07
CA LEU A 184 4.51 7.85 -10.32
C LEU A 184 3.06 8.28 -10.56
N TYR A 185 2.37 8.67 -9.48
CA TYR A 185 1.04 9.26 -9.49
C TYR A 185 1.11 10.66 -8.87
N GLU A 186 0.47 11.63 -9.50
CA GLU A 186 0.34 12.99 -8.98
C GLU A 186 -1.06 13.23 -8.44
N LEU A 187 -1.15 13.75 -7.21
CA LEU A 187 -2.37 14.16 -6.56
C LEU A 187 -2.27 15.63 -6.16
N THR A 188 -3.35 16.40 -6.29
CA THR A 188 -3.41 17.77 -5.76
C THR A 188 -4.26 17.77 -4.51
N ARG A 189 -3.65 18.05 -3.34
CA ARG A 189 -4.31 18.04 -2.04
C ARG A 189 -3.82 19.23 -1.19
N GLY A 190 -4.74 19.88 -0.49
CA GLY A 190 -4.36 21.04 0.34
C GLY A 190 -3.63 22.16 -0.41
N GLY A 191 -3.82 22.28 -1.73
CA GLY A 191 -3.11 23.23 -2.59
C GLY A 191 -1.67 22.81 -2.95
N MET A 192 -1.26 21.59 -2.61
CA MET A 192 0.05 21.01 -2.96
C MET A 192 -0.12 19.89 -3.97
N THR A 193 0.82 19.76 -4.90
CA THR A 193 0.99 18.54 -5.69
C THR A 193 1.83 17.56 -4.87
N VAL A 194 1.28 16.38 -4.60
CA VAL A 194 1.93 15.26 -3.94
C VAL A 194 2.22 14.18 -4.96
N THR A 195 3.35 13.52 -4.86
CA THR A 195 3.74 12.43 -5.76
C THR A 195 3.87 11.12 -4.98
N VAL A 196 3.14 10.10 -5.40
CA VAL A 196 3.24 8.73 -4.87
C VAL A 196 3.97 7.87 -5.88
N ALA A 197 4.97 7.12 -5.45
CA ALA A 197 5.63 6.09 -6.24
C ALA A 197 5.11 4.72 -5.85
N GLN A 198 4.73 3.92 -6.83
CA GLN A 198 4.41 2.51 -6.69
C GLN A 198 5.56 1.66 -7.21
N LEU A 199 6.04 0.73 -6.38
CA LEU A 199 6.91 -0.38 -6.73
C LEU A 199 6.16 -1.69 -6.57
N SER A 200 6.52 -2.70 -7.39
CA SER A 200 5.97 -4.06 -7.24
C SER A 200 7.03 -5.09 -7.58
N THR A 201 7.07 -6.18 -6.79
CA THR A 201 8.04 -7.27 -6.90
C THR A 201 7.37 -8.62 -6.61
N THR A 202 7.97 -9.72 -7.08
CA THR A 202 7.51 -11.09 -6.83
C THR A 202 8.67 -12.01 -6.42
N TYR A 203 8.36 -13.08 -5.69
CA TYR A 203 9.36 -14.07 -5.27
C TYR A 203 9.90 -14.94 -6.43
N GLY A 204 9.14 -15.07 -7.52
CA GLY A 204 9.50 -15.94 -8.63
C GLY A 204 8.44 -15.98 -9.72
N LEU A 205 8.61 -16.90 -10.68
CA LEU A 205 7.81 -17.01 -11.91
C LEU A 205 7.36 -18.46 -12.16
N ASN A 206 6.95 -19.21 -11.15
CA ASN A 206 6.45 -20.59 -11.27
C ASN A 206 7.37 -21.51 -12.08
N GLY A 207 8.70 -21.34 -11.93
CA GLY A 207 9.70 -22.13 -12.63
C GLY A 207 10.07 -21.60 -14.03
N PHE A 208 9.43 -20.53 -14.50
CA PHE A 208 9.88 -19.82 -15.68
C PHE A 208 11.08 -18.90 -15.36
N SER A 209 11.78 -18.48 -16.41
CA SER A 209 12.79 -17.43 -16.35
C SER A 209 12.42 -16.34 -17.35
N ALA A 210 12.40 -15.10 -16.90
CA ALA A 210 12.13 -13.99 -17.80
C ALA A 210 13.30 -13.80 -18.78
N ASP A 211 12.96 -13.56 -20.03
CA ASP A 211 13.91 -13.16 -21.08
C ASP A 211 13.27 -12.03 -21.92
N PRO A 212 13.73 -10.80 -21.76
CA PRO A 212 14.91 -10.36 -20.98
C PRO A 212 14.68 -10.42 -19.45
N ASP A 213 15.74 -10.63 -18.68
CA ASP A 213 15.74 -10.79 -17.23
C ASP A 213 15.22 -9.57 -16.45
N TRP A 214 15.29 -8.39 -17.03
CA TRP A 214 14.78 -7.14 -16.47
C TRP A 214 13.26 -6.96 -16.65
N ALA A 215 12.58 -7.87 -17.37
CA ALA A 215 11.15 -7.71 -17.70
C ALA A 215 10.23 -7.84 -16.49
N VAL A 216 10.64 -8.54 -15.43
CA VAL A 216 9.86 -8.70 -14.18
C VAL A 216 10.76 -8.38 -12.99
N ASN A 217 10.23 -7.60 -12.05
CA ASN A 217 10.94 -7.22 -10.83
C ASN A 217 10.82 -8.36 -9.79
N LEU A 218 11.96 -8.85 -9.31
CA LEU A 218 12.01 -9.88 -8.28
C LEU A 218 12.25 -9.29 -6.89
N ASN A 219 11.89 -10.03 -5.85
CA ASN A 219 12.12 -9.66 -4.46
C ASN A 219 13.64 -9.65 -4.16
N ASP A 220 14.18 -8.45 -3.97
CA ASP A 220 15.56 -8.19 -3.56
C ASP A 220 15.59 -6.88 -2.77
N VAL A 221 15.95 -6.96 -1.50
CA VAL A 221 15.93 -5.81 -0.57
C VAL A 221 16.82 -4.67 -1.05
N ALA A 222 18.02 -4.99 -1.53
CA ALA A 222 18.97 -3.96 -1.98
C ALA A 222 18.49 -3.29 -3.28
N TRP A 223 17.88 -4.07 -4.17
CA TRP A 223 17.26 -3.54 -5.39
C TRP A 223 16.08 -2.64 -5.05
N VAL A 224 15.15 -3.08 -4.15
CA VAL A 224 14.01 -2.27 -3.72
C VAL A 224 14.48 -0.96 -3.07
N GLU A 225 15.48 -1.02 -2.17
CA GLU A 225 16.06 0.19 -1.57
C GLU A 225 16.57 1.17 -2.63
N ALA A 226 17.33 0.67 -3.60
CA ALA A 226 17.89 1.50 -4.67
C ALA A 226 16.79 2.15 -5.53
N GLN A 227 15.74 1.39 -5.90
CA GLN A 227 14.65 1.91 -6.73
C GLN A 227 13.75 2.88 -5.95
N ALA A 228 13.47 2.61 -4.68
CA ALA A 228 12.72 3.53 -3.84
C ALA A 228 13.46 4.86 -3.64
N ARG A 229 14.79 4.81 -3.46
CA ARG A 229 15.63 6.02 -3.41
C ARG A 229 15.58 6.80 -4.72
N ALA A 230 15.70 6.11 -5.85
CA ALA A 230 15.58 6.74 -7.18
C ALA A 230 14.19 7.37 -7.39
N ALA A 231 13.12 6.72 -6.92
CA ALA A 231 11.77 7.30 -6.96
C ALA A 231 11.67 8.58 -6.12
N ARG A 232 12.29 8.63 -4.94
CA ARG A 232 12.34 9.84 -4.11
C ARG A 232 13.17 10.95 -4.78
N GLU A 233 14.29 10.62 -5.40
CA GLU A 233 15.10 11.56 -6.20
C GLU A 233 14.31 12.11 -7.41
N ALA A 234 13.38 11.30 -7.96
CA ALA A 234 12.43 11.73 -9.00
C ALA A 234 11.24 12.54 -8.46
N GLY A 235 11.19 12.80 -7.15
CA GLY A 235 10.21 13.68 -6.50
C GLY A 235 9.07 12.96 -5.78
N ALA A 236 9.16 11.66 -5.54
CA ALA A 236 8.15 10.96 -4.75
C ALA A 236 8.18 11.41 -3.28
N ASP A 237 7.03 11.83 -2.77
CA ASP A 237 6.80 12.12 -1.36
C ASP A 237 6.54 10.83 -0.57
N VAL A 238 5.89 9.85 -1.20
CA VAL A 238 5.49 8.55 -0.62
C VAL A 238 5.90 7.43 -1.56
N VAL A 239 6.39 6.32 -1.01
CA VAL A 239 6.73 5.11 -1.78
C VAL A 239 5.97 3.91 -1.23
N VAL A 240 5.15 3.30 -2.09
CA VAL A 240 4.38 2.08 -1.82
C VAL A 240 5.10 0.89 -2.46
N LEU A 241 5.28 -0.19 -1.71
CA LEU A 241 5.77 -1.46 -2.23
C LEU A 241 4.65 -2.48 -2.24
N HIS A 242 4.42 -3.12 -3.39
CA HIS A 242 3.63 -4.34 -3.48
C HIS A 242 4.56 -5.54 -3.62
N THR A 243 4.25 -6.65 -2.92
CA THR A 243 5.06 -7.86 -3.04
C THR A 243 4.18 -9.11 -3.08
N GLN A 244 4.51 -10.00 -3.98
CA GLN A 244 4.01 -11.37 -4.00
C GLN A 244 5.02 -12.24 -3.24
N LEU A 245 4.64 -12.73 -2.05
CA LEU A 245 5.51 -13.52 -1.19
C LEU A 245 4.69 -14.22 -0.12
N GLY A 246 5.02 -15.47 0.18
CA GLY A 246 4.40 -16.23 1.26
C GLY A 246 4.19 -17.69 0.91
N GLU A 247 3.39 -18.38 1.71
CA GLU A 247 2.95 -19.76 1.49
C GLU A 247 1.46 -19.75 1.16
N GLU A 248 1.09 -20.35 0.01
CA GLU A 248 -0.30 -20.43 -0.42
C GLU A 248 -1.18 -21.09 0.65
N TYR A 249 -2.33 -20.46 0.92
CA TYR A 249 -3.40 -20.94 1.82
C TYR A 249 -3.03 -20.93 3.31
N SER A 250 -1.87 -20.38 3.70
CA SER A 250 -1.48 -20.16 5.09
C SER A 250 -1.96 -18.78 5.56
N PRO A 251 -2.74 -18.69 6.66
CA PRO A 251 -3.17 -17.40 7.20
C PRO A 251 -2.13 -16.73 8.10
N ASP A 252 -1.04 -17.45 8.42
CA ASP A 252 0.04 -16.94 9.24
C ASP A 252 1.24 -16.59 8.34
N PRO A 253 1.75 -15.35 8.39
CA PRO A 253 2.92 -14.97 7.62
C PRO A 253 4.12 -15.86 7.90
N VAL A 254 4.75 -16.42 6.87
CA VAL A 254 5.94 -17.24 7.00
C VAL A 254 7.19 -16.40 7.35
N PRO A 255 8.25 -17.02 7.92
CA PRO A 255 9.47 -16.30 8.27
C PRO A 255 10.06 -15.48 7.13
N GLU A 256 10.00 -15.97 5.88
CA GLU A 256 10.49 -15.27 4.69
C GLU A 256 9.77 -13.94 4.46
N GLN A 257 8.44 -13.89 4.62
CA GLN A 257 7.66 -12.65 4.52
C GLN A 257 8.04 -11.67 5.64
N THR A 258 8.10 -12.15 6.88
CA THR A 258 8.38 -11.29 8.03
C THR A 258 9.82 -10.77 8.05
N GLU A 259 10.79 -11.56 7.58
CA GLU A 259 12.20 -11.13 7.42
C GLU A 259 12.30 -10.09 6.31
N PHE A 260 11.75 -10.36 5.13
CA PHE A 260 11.73 -9.41 4.01
C PHE A 260 11.10 -8.08 4.41
N ALA A 261 9.92 -8.10 5.04
CA ALA A 261 9.23 -6.88 5.47
C ALA A 261 10.08 -6.07 6.50
N ARG A 262 10.73 -6.74 7.46
CA ARG A 262 11.61 -6.07 8.43
C ARG A 262 12.83 -5.45 7.77
N GLU A 263 13.47 -6.16 6.85
CA GLU A 263 14.63 -5.64 6.10
C GLU A 263 14.22 -4.43 5.26
N ILE A 264 13.08 -4.49 4.56
CA ILE A 264 12.51 -3.35 3.81
C ILE A 264 12.24 -2.16 4.75
N ALA A 265 11.62 -2.37 5.91
CA ALA A 265 11.38 -1.31 6.88
C ALA A 265 12.68 -0.64 7.36
N GLN A 266 13.76 -1.43 7.54
CA GLN A 266 15.07 -0.93 7.96
C GLN A 266 15.77 -0.08 6.90
N THR A 267 15.44 -0.23 5.61
CA THR A 267 15.96 0.65 4.55
C THR A 267 15.55 2.11 4.75
N GLY A 268 14.41 2.35 5.43
CA GLY A 268 13.85 3.68 5.63
C GLY A 268 13.34 4.34 4.34
N GLN A 269 13.08 3.57 3.28
CA GLN A 269 12.67 4.11 1.98
C GLN A 269 11.20 3.86 1.64
N ILE A 270 10.57 2.84 2.24
CA ILE A 270 9.19 2.42 1.96
C ILE A 270 8.26 2.90 3.08
N ASP A 271 7.14 3.53 2.72
CA ASP A 271 6.13 4.05 3.65
C ASP A 271 5.10 2.97 4.02
N VAL A 272 4.71 2.14 3.05
CA VAL A 272 3.77 1.03 3.24
C VAL A 272 4.09 -0.14 2.32
N LEU A 273 3.91 -1.37 2.83
CA LEU A 273 4.00 -2.60 2.07
C LEU A 273 2.62 -3.27 2.02
N PHE A 274 2.14 -3.56 0.82
CA PHE A 274 0.96 -4.38 0.56
C PHE A 274 1.39 -5.71 -0.07
N GLY A 275 1.02 -6.81 0.58
CA GLY A 275 1.35 -8.16 0.17
C GLY A 275 0.17 -8.90 -0.46
N ALA A 276 0.51 -9.91 -1.26
CA ALA A 276 -0.38 -10.88 -1.87
C ALA A 276 0.38 -12.19 -2.14
N HIS A 277 -0.18 -13.16 -2.82
CA HIS A 277 0.29 -14.50 -3.11
C HIS A 277 -0.28 -15.61 -2.19
N PRO A 278 -0.39 -15.46 -0.84
CA PRO A 278 -0.99 -16.52 -0.03
C PRO A 278 -2.44 -16.87 -0.40
N HIS A 279 -3.12 -16.05 -1.19
CA HIS A 279 -4.53 -16.20 -1.59
C HIS A 279 -5.52 -16.23 -0.41
N VAL A 280 -5.05 -15.90 0.77
CA VAL A 280 -5.82 -15.73 2.00
C VAL A 280 -5.40 -14.44 2.69
N PRO A 281 -6.29 -13.76 3.42
CA PRO A 281 -5.91 -12.65 4.27
C PRO A 281 -4.89 -13.08 5.34
N GLU A 282 -3.88 -12.24 5.56
CA GLU A 282 -2.95 -12.32 6.67
C GLU A 282 -2.99 -11.06 7.51
N THR A 283 -2.29 -11.06 8.64
CA THR A 283 -2.29 -9.94 9.59
C THR A 283 -1.71 -8.65 9.02
N ASN A 284 -2.10 -7.52 9.65
CA ASN A 284 -1.53 -6.20 9.41
C ASN A 284 -0.73 -5.76 10.63
N GLU A 285 0.44 -5.15 10.45
CA GLU A 285 1.23 -4.60 11.56
C GLU A 285 2.00 -3.33 11.19
N LEU A 286 2.42 -2.57 12.20
CA LEU A 286 3.32 -1.44 12.06
C LEU A 286 4.73 -1.88 12.50
N LEU A 287 5.64 -2.01 11.54
CA LEU A 287 7.03 -2.37 11.79
C LEU A 287 7.86 -1.15 12.19
N PRO A 288 8.83 -1.30 13.11
CA PRO A 288 9.80 -0.25 13.40
C PRO A 288 10.73 -0.03 12.21
N GLY A 289 11.01 1.22 11.89
CA GLY A 289 11.79 1.63 10.71
C GLY A 289 11.01 2.61 9.84
N GLY A 290 11.00 2.40 8.52
CA GLY A 290 10.32 3.28 7.58
C GLY A 290 10.94 4.67 7.47
N PRO A 291 10.42 5.55 6.59
CA PRO A 291 10.96 6.88 6.37
C PRO A 291 10.91 7.74 7.63
N GLY A 292 12.06 8.33 7.97
CA GLY A 292 12.21 9.14 9.18
C GLY A 292 12.02 8.39 10.50
N GLY A 293 12.02 7.05 10.49
CA GLY A 293 11.84 6.21 11.68
C GLY A 293 10.41 6.22 12.23
N ARG A 294 9.40 6.58 11.42
CA ARG A 294 7.99 6.67 11.83
C ARG A 294 7.26 5.33 11.83
N GLY A 295 7.92 4.28 11.40
CA GLY A 295 7.35 2.96 11.14
C GLY A 295 7.01 2.77 9.66
N MET A 296 6.79 1.51 9.29
CA MET A 296 6.27 1.10 7.99
C MET A 296 5.06 0.19 8.23
N TRP A 297 3.89 0.56 7.73
CA TRP A 297 2.74 -0.32 7.76
C TRP A 297 2.91 -1.46 6.77
N VAL A 298 2.51 -2.65 7.20
CA VAL A 298 2.54 -3.87 6.40
C VAL A 298 1.18 -4.54 6.47
N SER A 299 0.61 -4.85 5.31
CA SER A 299 -0.43 -5.85 5.13
C SER A 299 0.24 -7.04 4.46
N TYR A 300 0.42 -8.16 5.17
CA TYR A 300 1.20 -9.29 4.64
C TYR A 300 0.51 -9.97 3.46
N SER A 301 -0.81 -10.11 3.51
CA SER A 301 -1.62 -10.53 2.36
C SER A 301 -3.02 -9.95 2.44
N ALA A 302 -3.47 -9.35 1.35
CA ALA A 302 -4.86 -8.94 1.18
C ALA A 302 -5.77 -10.08 0.69
N GLY A 303 -5.23 -11.27 0.41
CA GLY A 303 -5.97 -12.40 -0.13
C GLY A 303 -6.50 -12.20 -1.54
N ASN A 304 -7.45 -12.99 -1.96
CA ASN A 304 -8.07 -12.90 -3.28
C ASN A 304 -9.08 -11.76 -3.36
N PHE A 305 -8.89 -10.83 -4.27
CA PHE A 305 -9.92 -9.84 -4.60
C PHE A 305 -11.07 -10.49 -5.40
N ILE A 306 -10.72 -11.23 -6.46
CA ILE A 306 -11.67 -12.06 -7.21
C ILE A 306 -10.98 -13.33 -7.69
N SER A 307 -11.60 -14.49 -7.45
CA SER A 307 -11.00 -15.80 -7.74
C SER A 307 -12.08 -16.90 -7.79
N ASN A 308 -11.78 -18.03 -8.41
CA ASN A 308 -12.57 -19.27 -8.31
C ASN A 308 -12.04 -20.23 -7.22
N GLN A 309 -11.07 -19.81 -6.42
CA GLN A 309 -10.58 -20.67 -5.35
C GLN A 309 -11.65 -20.90 -4.29
N SER A 310 -11.72 -22.15 -3.81
CA SER A 310 -12.73 -22.61 -2.86
C SER A 310 -12.09 -23.27 -1.65
N GLU A 311 -12.88 -23.50 -0.59
CA GLU A 311 -12.42 -24.17 0.63
C GLU A 311 -11.92 -25.61 0.43
N GLU A 312 -12.04 -26.18 -0.77
CA GLU A 312 -11.40 -27.45 -1.14
C GLU A 312 -9.87 -27.37 -1.02
N LEU A 313 -9.31 -26.14 -1.04
CA LEU A 313 -7.89 -25.87 -0.81
C LEU A 313 -7.50 -25.86 0.69
N GLY A 314 -8.43 -26.22 1.59
CA GLY A 314 -8.15 -26.45 3.01
C GLY A 314 -8.55 -25.31 3.95
N THR A 315 -8.97 -24.16 3.44
CA THR A 315 -9.40 -23.03 4.26
C THR A 315 -10.53 -22.23 3.59
N VAL A 316 -11.47 -21.75 4.39
CA VAL A 316 -12.54 -20.83 3.93
C VAL A 316 -12.02 -19.46 3.54
N LEU A 317 -10.83 -19.09 4.01
CA LEU A 317 -10.22 -17.78 3.76
C LEU A 317 -9.84 -17.53 2.29
N VAL A 318 -9.66 -18.57 1.47
CA VAL A 318 -9.40 -18.43 0.02
C VAL A 318 -10.54 -17.74 -0.74
N SER A 319 -11.75 -17.73 -0.16
CA SER A 319 -12.90 -17.00 -0.71
C SER A 319 -13.09 -15.62 -0.08
N VAL A 320 -12.14 -15.18 0.75
CA VAL A 320 -12.18 -13.87 1.44
C VAL A 320 -10.97 -13.04 0.99
N GLY A 321 -11.23 -11.78 0.66
CA GLY A 321 -10.20 -10.79 0.36
C GLY A 321 -10.43 -9.51 1.14
N LEU A 322 -9.38 -8.70 1.24
CA LEU A 322 -9.43 -7.42 1.91
C LEU A 322 -9.31 -6.28 0.89
N PHE A 323 -10.04 -5.21 1.14
CA PHE A 323 -9.66 -3.89 0.71
C PHE A 323 -8.92 -3.22 1.86
N VAL A 324 -7.65 -2.92 1.66
CA VAL A 324 -6.77 -2.31 2.67
C VAL A 324 -6.45 -0.89 2.22
N TRP A 325 -6.46 0.07 3.13
CA TRP A 325 -6.00 1.43 2.79
C TRP A 325 -5.27 2.08 3.94
N VAL A 326 -4.51 3.10 3.61
CA VAL A 326 -3.73 3.88 4.56
C VAL A 326 -4.08 5.36 4.46
N ASP A 327 -4.07 6.04 5.62
CA ASP A 327 -4.17 7.48 5.72
C ASP A 327 -2.77 8.09 5.64
N VAL A 328 -2.56 8.98 4.70
CA VAL A 328 -1.27 9.61 4.42
C VAL A 328 -1.34 11.11 4.67
N VAL A 329 -0.31 11.64 5.30
CA VAL A 329 -0.09 13.08 5.45
C VAL A 329 1.25 13.50 4.85
N VAL A 330 1.23 14.55 4.05
CA VAL A 330 2.44 15.22 3.57
C VAL A 330 2.42 16.65 4.06
N THR A 331 3.46 17.06 4.77
CA THR A 331 3.63 18.44 5.25
C THR A 331 4.76 19.12 4.51
N GLN A 332 4.62 20.45 4.31
CA GLN A 332 5.67 21.28 3.75
C GLN A 332 5.88 22.49 4.65
N ASP A 333 7.07 22.61 5.21
CA ASP A 333 7.47 23.71 6.04
C ASP A 333 7.68 24.99 5.23
N ALA A 334 7.83 26.12 5.95
CA ALA A 334 8.02 27.44 5.34
C ALA A 334 9.31 27.56 4.49
N ASP A 335 10.31 26.72 4.73
CA ASP A 335 11.54 26.63 3.94
C ASP A 335 11.44 25.70 2.73
N GLY A 336 10.27 25.08 2.53
CA GLY A 336 10.01 24.15 1.45
C GLY A 336 10.36 22.68 1.75
N THR A 337 10.90 22.38 2.93
CA THR A 337 11.20 21.02 3.35
C THR A 337 9.90 20.21 3.47
N ARG A 338 9.88 19.02 2.85
CA ARG A 338 8.72 18.11 2.87
C ARG A 338 8.98 16.92 3.77
N SER A 339 7.92 16.46 4.43
CA SER A 339 7.92 15.19 5.14
C SER A 339 6.59 14.49 4.93
N ALA A 340 6.65 13.16 4.75
CA ALA A 340 5.48 12.31 4.60
C ALA A 340 5.40 11.32 5.75
N GLY A 341 4.19 10.85 6.05
CA GLY A 341 3.94 9.79 7.02
C GLY A 341 2.62 9.09 6.76
N VAL A 342 2.57 7.81 7.12
CA VAL A 342 1.36 6.99 7.13
C VAL A 342 0.85 6.96 8.57
N GLU A 343 -0.33 7.54 8.81
CA GLU A 343 -0.88 7.71 10.16
C GLU A 343 -1.62 6.46 10.65
N ALA A 344 -2.35 5.79 9.73
CA ALA A 344 -3.15 4.62 10.04
C ALA A 344 -3.25 3.68 8.84
N LEU A 345 -3.50 2.40 9.13
CA LEU A 345 -3.92 1.40 8.15
C LEU A 345 -5.29 0.89 8.54
N HIS A 346 -6.17 0.73 7.56
CA HIS A 346 -7.53 0.23 7.70
C HIS A 346 -7.76 -0.92 6.75
N TRP A 347 -8.78 -1.73 7.01
CA TRP A 347 -9.18 -2.81 6.13
C TRP A 347 -10.69 -3.06 6.19
N HIS A 348 -11.21 -3.66 5.11
CA HIS A 348 -12.59 -4.10 4.99
C HIS A 348 -12.65 -5.44 4.24
N PRO A 349 -13.43 -6.43 4.71
CA PRO A 349 -13.48 -7.75 4.10
C PRO A 349 -14.56 -7.86 3.03
N PHE A 350 -14.20 -8.49 1.93
CA PHE A 350 -15.09 -8.98 0.90
C PHE A 350 -15.04 -10.49 0.82
N THR A 351 -16.04 -11.10 0.20
CA THR A 351 -16.04 -12.53 -0.08
C THR A 351 -16.62 -12.80 -1.46
N VAL A 352 -16.08 -13.83 -2.15
CA VAL A 352 -16.59 -14.26 -3.45
C VAL A 352 -17.73 -15.25 -3.26
N ASP A 353 -18.90 -14.96 -3.85
CA ASP A 353 -20.03 -15.87 -3.93
C ASP A 353 -19.91 -16.73 -5.18
N LEU A 354 -19.21 -17.87 -5.06
CA LEU A 354 -18.96 -18.79 -6.15
C LEU A 354 -20.26 -19.34 -6.78
N GLY A 355 -21.24 -19.70 -5.93
CA GLY A 355 -22.56 -20.17 -6.40
C GLY A 355 -23.41 -19.05 -7.00
N GLY A 356 -23.11 -17.80 -6.68
CA GLY A 356 -23.79 -16.60 -7.16
C GLY A 356 -23.15 -15.99 -8.42
N GLY A 357 -22.34 -16.75 -9.16
CA GLY A 357 -21.66 -16.30 -10.37
C GLY A 357 -20.43 -15.45 -10.07
N HIS A 358 -19.59 -15.89 -9.15
CA HIS A 358 -18.33 -15.24 -8.73
C HIS A 358 -18.49 -13.78 -8.33
N ARG A 359 -19.67 -13.36 -7.85
CA ARG A 359 -19.90 -12.00 -7.42
C ARG A 359 -19.24 -11.72 -6.08
N LEU A 360 -18.58 -10.59 -6.01
CA LEU A 360 -18.05 -10.06 -4.77
C LEU A 360 -19.20 -9.62 -3.86
N VAL A 361 -19.14 -9.99 -2.59
CA VAL A 361 -20.10 -9.62 -1.55
C VAL A 361 -19.34 -8.91 -0.45
N ASP A 362 -19.85 -7.75 -0.01
CA ASP A 362 -19.39 -7.08 1.20
C ASP A 362 -19.70 -7.98 2.40
N LEU A 363 -18.66 -8.59 2.97
CA LEU A 363 -18.79 -9.59 4.02
C LEU A 363 -19.27 -8.97 5.33
N ALA A 364 -18.84 -7.74 5.64
CA ALA A 364 -19.29 -7.03 6.84
C ALA A 364 -20.78 -6.65 6.76
N ALA A 365 -21.21 -6.17 5.59
CA ALA A 365 -22.63 -5.88 5.36
C ALA A 365 -23.48 -7.15 5.40
N ALA A 366 -23.00 -8.24 4.78
CA ALA A 366 -23.69 -9.54 4.80
C ALA A 366 -23.80 -10.11 6.21
N GLN A 367 -22.78 -9.99 7.06
CA GLN A 367 -22.79 -10.38 8.47
C GLN A 367 -23.84 -9.61 9.27
N GLN A 368 -24.14 -8.39 8.87
CA GLN A 368 -25.21 -7.56 9.46
C GLN A 368 -26.60 -7.81 8.84
N GLY A 369 -26.76 -8.87 8.03
CA GLY A 369 -28.01 -9.23 7.37
C GLY A 369 -28.32 -8.39 6.12
N ARG A 370 -27.34 -7.71 5.54
CA ARG A 370 -27.45 -6.87 4.34
C ARG A 370 -26.80 -7.50 3.12
N ALA A 371 -26.87 -8.84 2.99
CA ALA A 371 -26.40 -9.52 1.79
C ALA A 371 -27.18 -9.02 0.54
N PRO A 372 -26.51 -8.89 -0.63
CA PRO A 372 -27.17 -8.43 -1.85
C PRO A 372 -28.24 -9.44 -2.32
N GLU A 373 -29.24 -8.94 -3.04
CA GLU A 373 -30.28 -9.78 -3.64
C GLU A 373 -29.64 -10.80 -4.60
N GLY A 374 -30.06 -12.06 -4.47
CA GLY A 374 -29.53 -13.18 -5.25
C GLY A 374 -28.18 -13.71 -4.80
N ALA A 375 -27.66 -13.27 -3.64
CA ALA A 375 -26.52 -13.95 -3.02
C ALA A 375 -26.91 -15.38 -2.61
N THR A 376 -25.99 -16.34 -2.86
CA THR A 376 -26.22 -17.77 -2.57
C THR A 376 -25.62 -18.22 -1.24
N LEU A 377 -24.79 -17.37 -0.63
CA LEU A 377 -24.14 -17.63 0.65
C LEU A 377 -25.19 -17.77 1.78
N SER A 378 -25.11 -18.87 2.51
CA SER A 378 -25.93 -19.04 3.73
C SER A 378 -25.43 -18.15 4.86
N ALA A 379 -26.32 -17.84 5.83
CA ALA A 379 -25.95 -17.09 7.03
C ALA A 379 -24.83 -17.80 7.84
N GLU A 380 -24.82 -19.15 7.86
CA GLU A 380 -23.76 -19.92 8.51
C GLU A 380 -22.41 -19.78 7.81
N GLU A 381 -22.41 -19.75 6.49
CA GLU A 381 -21.18 -19.56 5.69
C GLU A 381 -20.64 -18.14 5.83
N ILE A 382 -21.51 -17.14 5.79
CA ILE A 382 -21.15 -15.74 6.06
C ILE A 382 -20.50 -15.60 7.46
N ASP A 383 -21.13 -16.15 8.50
CA ASP A 383 -20.62 -16.11 9.87
C ASP A 383 -19.28 -16.86 10.01
N ARG A 384 -19.10 -17.97 9.33
CA ARG A 384 -17.84 -18.74 9.30
C ARG A 384 -16.71 -17.96 8.65
N ARG A 385 -16.95 -17.35 7.48
CA ARG A 385 -15.96 -16.52 6.77
C ARG A 385 -15.60 -15.25 7.57
N TRP A 386 -16.63 -14.61 8.16
CA TRP A 386 -16.45 -13.44 9.02
C TRP A 386 -15.54 -13.74 10.21
N ARG A 387 -15.83 -14.82 10.96
CA ARG A 387 -15.00 -15.22 12.10
C ARG A 387 -13.56 -15.54 11.65
N ALA A 388 -13.42 -16.32 10.58
CA ALA A 388 -12.11 -16.70 10.09
C ALA A 388 -11.24 -15.48 9.78
N VAL A 389 -11.77 -14.47 9.09
CA VAL A 389 -10.99 -13.27 8.76
C VAL A 389 -10.73 -12.38 9.97
N THR A 390 -11.69 -12.23 10.88
CA THR A 390 -11.51 -11.40 12.08
C THR A 390 -10.61 -12.05 13.14
N ASP A 391 -10.42 -13.37 13.10
CA ASP A 391 -9.47 -14.10 13.93
C ASP A 391 -8.02 -13.90 13.43
N VAL A 392 -7.81 -13.67 12.13
CA VAL A 392 -6.50 -13.49 11.50
C VAL A 392 -6.09 -12.02 11.43
N VAL A 393 -7.00 -11.16 10.97
CA VAL A 393 -6.69 -9.74 10.76
C VAL A 393 -7.10 -8.92 11.98
N ASN A 394 -6.19 -8.03 12.42
CA ASN A 394 -6.43 -7.21 13.61
C ASN A 394 -7.71 -6.37 13.49
N ALA A 395 -8.70 -6.68 14.34
CA ALA A 395 -10.01 -6.02 14.32
C ALA A 395 -9.95 -4.51 14.70
N GLN A 396 -8.85 -4.03 15.29
CA GLN A 396 -8.74 -2.61 15.69
C GLN A 396 -8.74 -1.65 14.50
N THR A 397 -8.37 -2.13 13.31
CA THR A 397 -8.30 -1.33 12.07
C THR A 397 -9.38 -1.72 11.06
N LEU A 398 -10.35 -2.55 11.46
CA LEU A 398 -11.53 -2.84 10.66
C LEU A 398 -12.39 -1.58 10.53
N ALA A 399 -12.79 -1.23 9.31
CA ALA A 399 -13.67 -0.12 9.03
C ALA A 399 -15.02 -0.60 8.46
N ASP A 400 -16.09 0.04 8.89
CA ASP A 400 -17.47 -0.28 8.47
C ASP A 400 -17.88 0.45 7.19
N ASP A 401 -17.31 1.65 6.96
CA ASP A 401 -17.68 2.53 5.85
C ASP A 401 -16.46 2.83 4.96
N PRO A 402 -16.64 2.97 3.65
CA PRO A 402 -15.59 3.40 2.75
C PRO A 402 -15.12 4.83 3.08
N PRO A 403 -13.83 5.15 2.89
CA PRO A 403 -13.36 6.52 2.98
C PRO A 403 -14.02 7.40 1.91
N ALA A 404 -13.84 8.70 2.01
CA ALA A 404 -14.29 9.65 0.99
C ALA A 404 -13.06 10.29 0.32
N PRO A 405 -13.03 10.41 -1.01
CA PRO A 405 -11.91 11.02 -1.71
C PRO A 405 -11.75 12.49 -1.28
N SER A 406 -10.51 12.92 -1.09
CA SER A 406 -10.18 14.24 -0.57
C SER A 406 -9.98 15.31 -1.67
N GLY A 407 -10.07 14.91 -2.96
CA GLY A 407 -9.90 15.82 -4.09
C GLY A 407 -10.07 15.13 -5.45
N ASP A 408 -9.50 15.71 -6.51
CA ASP A 408 -9.57 15.16 -7.86
C ASP A 408 -8.81 13.83 -7.99
N ALA A 409 -9.17 13.03 -8.98
CA ALA A 409 -8.52 11.76 -9.30
C ALA A 409 -7.01 11.94 -9.53
N PRO A 410 -6.19 10.95 -9.18
CA PRO A 410 -4.75 10.98 -9.41
C PRO A 410 -4.44 10.92 -10.91
N VAL A 411 -3.25 11.39 -11.27
CA VAL A 411 -2.74 11.31 -12.64
C VAL A 411 -1.52 10.40 -12.67
N ALA A 412 -1.62 9.27 -13.35
CA ALA A 412 -0.48 8.40 -13.61
C ALA A 412 0.47 9.04 -14.64
N ARG A 413 1.74 9.25 -14.28
CA ARG A 413 2.76 9.72 -15.22
C ARG A 413 3.14 8.61 -16.18
N PRO A 414 3.28 8.88 -17.49
CA PRO A 414 3.77 7.86 -18.43
C PRO A 414 5.14 7.33 -18.00
N ARG A 415 5.31 5.99 -18.07
CA ARG A 415 6.61 5.31 -17.88
C ARG A 415 7.34 5.18 -19.21
N GLY A 416 8.66 5.34 -19.20
CA GLY A 416 9.61 4.98 -20.25
C GLY A 416 9.73 5.95 -21.38
#